data_531cac5db94e2951c1576f50d6077932
#
_entry.id   531cac5db94e2951c1576f50d6077932
#
_cell.length_a   1.000
_cell.length_b   1.000
_cell.length_c   1.000
_cell.angle_alpha   90.00
_cell.angle_beta   90.00
_cell.angle_gamma   90.00
#
_symmetry.space_group_name_H-M   'P 1'
#
loop_
_entity.id
_entity.type
_entity.pdbx_description
1 polymer ?
#
loop_
_entity_poly.entity_id
_entity_poly.type
_entity_poly.pdbx_seq_one_letter_code
_entity_poly.pdbx_strand_id
1 'polypeptide(L)'
;GETGPCGPCSEIHVDLRSDEERAKVDGRDLVNEDHPQVIEIWNLVFMEFNRMADGALVSLPNKHIDTGMGFERLAMAMQGVTSNYDTDIFTPLLDAISKACGKPYPKDDSQEAIAFRVIADHVRAVAFSIADGQLPSNTGAGYVIRRILRRAVRYGSSFLGMNEPFIHQLVVVLDAQMSDTFPEIKAQRGLCLLYTSPSPRDTRE
;
A
#
# COMPACT_ATOMS: atom_id res chain seq x y z
N GLY A 1 -9.71 -0.02 -18.92
CA GLY A 1 -9.49 0.80 -20.13
C GLY A 1 -10.68 0.68 -21.09
N GLU A 2 -10.75 1.56 -22.08
CA GLU A 2 -11.87 1.54 -23.06
C GLU A 2 -11.74 0.38 -24.06
N THR A 3 -10.53 -0.15 -24.25
CA THR A 3 -10.21 -1.26 -25.17
C THR A 3 -9.29 -2.28 -24.51
N GLY A 4 -9.30 -3.51 -25.03
CA GLY A 4 -8.42 -4.58 -24.56
C GLY A 4 -9.16 -5.80 -24.02
N PRO A 5 -8.43 -6.78 -23.44
CA PRO A 5 -9.01 -7.97 -22.86
C PRO A 5 -10.01 -7.63 -21.76
N CYS A 6 -11.19 -8.29 -21.77
CA CYS A 6 -12.26 -8.04 -20.82
C CYS A 6 -13.18 -9.26 -20.68
N GLY A 7 -14.05 -9.21 -19.69
CA GLY A 7 -15.08 -10.21 -19.43
C GLY A 7 -15.87 -9.89 -18.16
N PRO A 8 -16.78 -10.76 -17.74
CA PRO A 8 -17.53 -10.58 -16.51
C PRO A 8 -16.60 -10.63 -15.29
N CYS A 9 -16.94 -9.88 -14.24
CA CYS A 9 -16.23 -9.86 -12.97
C CYS A 9 -17.07 -10.55 -11.88
N SER A 10 -16.37 -11.12 -10.90
CA SER A 10 -16.91 -11.46 -9.59
C SER A 10 -16.01 -10.87 -8.52
N GLU A 11 -16.61 -10.44 -7.41
CA GLU A 11 -15.89 -9.83 -6.30
C GLU A 11 -16.30 -10.47 -4.99
N ILE A 12 -15.36 -10.56 -4.06
CA ILE A 12 -15.64 -10.94 -2.69
C ILE A 12 -15.50 -9.69 -1.82
N HIS A 13 -16.58 -9.33 -1.15
CA HIS A 13 -16.63 -8.23 -0.19
C HIS A 13 -16.73 -8.79 1.22
N VAL A 14 -16.15 -8.08 2.17
CA VAL A 14 -16.31 -8.35 3.59
C VAL A 14 -17.00 -7.16 4.27
N ASP A 15 -17.95 -7.48 5.15
CA ASP A 15 -18.63 -6.50 5.99
C ASP A 15 -18.01 -6.52 7.39
N LEU A 16 -17.26 -5.47 7.72
CA LEU A 16 -16.55 -5.29 8.99
C LEU A 16 -17.35 -4.49 10.02
N ARG A 17 -18.61 -4.13 9.70
CA ARG A 17 -19.48 -3.39 10.61
C ARG A 17 -19.87 -4.24 11.82
N SER A 18 -20.29 -3.58 12.88
CA SER A 18 -20.87 -4.24 14.05
C SER A 18 -22.17 -4.99 13.71
N ASP A 19 -22.53 -5.97 14.51
CA ASP A 19 -23.79 -6.72 14.33
C ASP A 19 -25.02 -5.81 14.42
N GLU A 20 -24.95 -4.75 15.22
CA GLU A 20 -26.01 -3.75 15.34
C GLU A 20 -26.20 -2.93 14.06
N GLU A 21 -25.12 -2.60 13.36
CA GLU A 21 -25.15 -1.89 12.08
C GLU A 21 -25.61 -2.80 10.95
N ARG A 22 -25.17 -4.06 10.95
CA ARG A 22 -25.61 -5.08 9.98
C ARG A 22 -27.12 -5.36 10.10
N ALA A 23 -27.65 -5.33 11.33
CA ALA A 23 -29.08 -5.54 11.55
C ALA A 23 -29.95 -4.39 11.01
N LYS A 24 -29.39 -3.18 10.83
CA LYS A 24 -30.12 -2.02 10.30
C LYS A 24 -30.15 -1.99 8.77
N VAL A 25 -29.04 -2.35 8.12
CA VAL A 25 -28.86 -2.34 6.66
C VAL A 25 -28.08 -3.57 6.27
N ASP A 26 -28.61 -4.37 5.34
CA ASP A 26 -27.91 -5.53 4.80
C ASP A 26 -26.60 -5.10 4.12
N GLY A 27 -25.48 -5.79 4.40
CA GLY A 27 -24.19 -5.50 3.78
C GLY A 27 -24.21 -5.61 2.27
N ARG A 28 -25.08 -6.45 1.70
CA ARG A 28 -25.30 -6.57 0.26
C ARG A 28 -25.71 -5.25 -0.39
N ASP A 29 -26.50 -4.44 0.28
CA ASP A 29 -27.01 -3.17 -0.22
C ASP A 29 -25.92 -2.07 -0.18
N LEU A 30 -24.78 -2.35 0.45
CA LEU A 30 -23.63 -1.45 0.57
C LEU A 30 -22.43 -1.88 -0.30
N VAL A 31 -22.56 -2.96 -1.05
CA VAL A 31 -21.53 -3.40 -2.01
C VAL A 31 -21.39 -2.36 -3.12
N ASN A 32 -20.16 -1.89 -3.35
CA ASN A 32 -19.82 -0.84 -4.34
C ASN A 32 -20.48 0.54 -4.09
N GLU A 33 -20.93 0.80 -2.85
CA GLU A 33 -21.48 2.09 -2.41
C GLU A 33 -20.47 2.93 -1.61
N ASP A 34 -19.17 2.69 -1.80
CA ASP A 34 -18.06 3.40 -1.13
C ASP A 34 -18.13 3.36 0.41
N HIS A 35 -18.77 2.35 0.99
CA HIS A 35 -18.87 2.23 2.44
C HIS A 35 -17.52 1.81 3.05
N PRO A 36 -16.96 2.56 4.04
CA PRO A 36 -15.60 2.34 4.53
C PRO A 36 -15.37 0.98 5.21
N GLN A 37 -16.42 0.30 5.63
CA GLN A 37 -16.36 -1.00 6.31
C GLN A 37 -17.02 -2.14 5.53
N VAL A 38 -17.55 -1.89 4.33
CA VAL A 38 -18.01 -2.94 3.40
C VAL A 38 -17.08 -2.89 2.19
N ILE A 39 -16.02 -3.68 2.26
CA ILE A 39 -14.87 -3.53 1.37
C ILE A 39 -14.66 -4.75 0.48
N GLU A 40 -14.28 -4.49 -0.76
CA GLU A 40 -13.77 -5.52 -1.66
C GLU A 40 -12.42 -6.02 -1.16
N ILE A 41 -12.27 -7.35 -1.04
CA ILE A 41 -11.01 -8.02 -0.69
C ILE A 41 -10.42 -8.80 -1.84
N TRP A 42 -11.24 -9.24 -2.79
CA TRP A 42 -10.81 -10.06 -3.93
C TRP A 42 -11.64 -9.75 -5.16
N ASN A 43 -10.96 -9.46 -6.27
CA ASN A 43 -11.54 -9.27 -7.58
C ASN A 43 -11.10 -10.40 -8.53
N LEU A 44 -12.05 -10.94 -9.32
CA LEU A 44 -11.83 -11.98 -10.31
C LEU A 44 -12.44 -11.52 -11.64
N VAL A 45 -11.62 -11.34 -12.67
CA VAL A 45 -12.05 -10.99 -14.02
C VAL A 45 -11.92 -12.21 -14.91
N PHE A 46 -13.03 -12.67 -15.47
CA PHE A 46 -13.09 -13.81 -16.41
C PHE A 46 -12.94 -13.29 -17.83
N MET A 47 -11.68 -13.12 -18.29
CA MET A 47 -11.39 -12.55 -19.61
C MET A 47 -11.75 -13.51 -20.71
N GLU A 48 -12.81 -13.20 -21.47
CA GLU A 48 -13.32 -13.96 -22.59
C GLU A 48 -13.22 -13.24 -23.92
N PHE A 49 -13.18 -11.90 -23.88
CA PHE A 49 -13.28 -11.06 -25.04
C PHE A 49 -12.14 -10.03 -25.10
N ASN A 50 -11.87 -9.55 -26.32
CA ASN A 50 -11.10 -8.34 -26.56
C ASN A 50 -12.08 -7.26 -27.05
N ARG A 51 -12.17 -6.14 -26.30
CA ARG A 51 -12.97 -4.99 -26.72
C ARG A 51 -12.16 -4.16 -27.70
N MET A 52 -12.69 -4.01 -28.90
CA MET A 52 -12.11 -3.22 -29.98
C MET A 52 -12.46 -1.72 -29.83
N ALA A 53 -11.79 -0.85 -30.61
CA ALA A 53 -11.99 0.60 -30.53
C ALA A 53 -13.41 1.04 -30.94
N ASP A 54 -14.12 0.25 -31.74
CA ASP A 54 -15.50 0.47 -32.11
C ASP A 54 -16.52 -0.07 -31.08
N GLY A 55 -16.04 -0.65 -29.99
CA GLY A 55 -16.82 -1.27 -28.92
C GLY A 55 -17.22 -2.73 -29.18
N ALA A 56 -16.86 -3.31 -30.31
CA ALA A 56 -17.12 -4.72 -30.61
C ALA A 56 -16.36 -5.64 -29.67
N LEU A 57 -17.00 -6.74 -29.24
CA LEU A 57 -16.39 -7.77 -28.42
C LEU A 57 -16.02 -8.96 -29.31
N VAL A 58 -14.72 -9.20 -29.45
CA VAL A 58 -14.17 -10.34 -30.18
C VAL A 58 -13.69 -11.39 -29.19
N SER A 59 -14.13 -12.63 -29.35
CA SER A 59 -13.72 -13.72 -28.45
C SER A 59 -12.20 -13.92 -28.48
N LEU A 60 -11.60 -14.06 -27.30
CA LEU A 60 -10.21 -14.44 -27.17
C LEU A 60 -9.99 -15.89 -27.61
N PRO A 61 -8.83 -16.22 -28.21
CA PRO A 61 -8.50 -17.60 -28.58
C PRO A 61 -8.40 -18.53 -27.36
N ASN A 62 -7.98 -17.98 -26.24
CA ASN A 62 -7.97 -18.66 -24.94
C ASN A 62 -8.64 -17.78 -23.89
N LYS A 63 -9.36 -18.40 -22.97
CA LYS A 63 -9.96 -17.73 -21.82
C LYS A 63 -8.95 -17.66 -20.69
N HIS A 64 -8.94 -16.55 -19.96
CA HIS A 64 -8.02 -16.29 -18.86
C HIS A 64 -8.80 -15.77 -17.64
N ILE A 65 -8.20 -15.95 -16.47
CA ILE A 65 -8.69 -15.32 -15.25
C ILE A 65 -7.59 -14.37 -14.77
N ASP A 66 -7.94 -13.09 -14.71
CA ASP A 66 -7.13 -12.08 -14.03
C ASP A 66 -7.71 -11.85 -12.65
N THR A 67 -6.92 -12.07 -11.62
CA THR A 67 -7.38 -12.01 -10.24
C THR A 67 -6.42 -11.23 -9.37
N GLY A 68 -6.97 -10.41 -8.47
CA GLY A 68 -6.22 -9.63 -7.50
C GLY A 68 -6.89 -9.67 -6.14
N MET A 69 -6.12 -10.06 -5.12
CA MET A 69 -6.56 -10.02 -3.72
C MET A 69 -5.76 -8.96 -2.96
N GLY A 70 -6.45 -8.09 -2.24
CA GLY A 70 -5.80 -7.09 -1.39
C GLY A 70 -5.21 -7.73 -0.14
N PHE A 71 -3.88 -7.89 -0.10
CA PHE A 71 -3.20 -8.52 1.04
C PHE A 71 -3.51 -7.82 2.37
N GLU A 72 -3.40 -6.51 2.43
CA GLU A 72 -3.68 -5.72 3.63
C GLU A 72 -5.17 -5.76 4.01
N ARG A 73 -6.06 -5.76 3.03
CA ARG A 73 -7.52 -5.86 3.27
C ARG A 73 -7.89 -7.24 3.82
N LEU A 74 -7.28 -8.29 3.28
CA LEU A 74 -7.47 -9.65 3.80
C LEU A 74 -6.94 -9.78 5.22
N ALA A 75 -5.72 -9.29 5.50
CA ALA A 75 -5.13 -9.30 6.83
C ALA A 75 -6.00 -8.52 7.84
N MET A 76 -6.52 -7.36 7.44
CA MET A 76 -7.44 -6.56 8.25
C MET A 76 -8.71 -7.34 8.62
N ALA A 77 -9.33 -8.01 7.65
CA ALA A 77 -10.51 -8.84 7.87
C ALA A 77 -10.21 -10.02 8.80
N MET A 78 -9.07 -10.70 8.58
CA MET A 78 -8.65 -11.85 9.39
C MET A 78 -8.31 -11.48 10.84
N GLN A 79 -7.75 -10.29 11.06
CA GLN A 79 -7.41 -9.79 12.39
C GLN A 79 -8.57 -9.09 13.09
N GLY A 80 -9.72 -8.91 12.42
CA GLY A 80 -10.91 -8.29 13.00
C GLY A 80 -10.74 -6.82 13.34
N VAL A 81 -9.87 -6.12 12.59
CA VAL A 81 -9.66 -4.67 12.74
C VAL A 81 -10.32 -3.91 11.60
N THR A 82 -10.55 -2.61 11.79
CA THR A 82 -11.30 -1.76 10.84
C THR A 82 -10.41 -0.87 9.97
N SER A 83 -9.10 -0.91 10.19
CA SER A 83 -8.11 -0.18 9.40
C SER A 83 -6.94 -1.09 9.03
N ASN A 84 -6.46 -1.02 7.79
CA ASN A 84 -5.23 -1.70 7.35
C ASN A 84 -4.05 -1.34 8.26
N TYR A 85 -4.01 -0.13 8.78
CA TYR A 85 -2.93 0.40 9.61
C TYR A 85 -2.97 -0.12 11.06
N ASP A 86 -4.05 -0.79 11.47
CA ASP A 86 -4.13 -1.47 12.77
C ASP A 86 -3.68 -2.93 12.71
N THR A 87 -3.30 -3.42 11.52
CA THR A 87 -2.77 -4.78 11.34
C THR A 87 -1.32 -4.89 11.79
N ASP A 88 -0.86 -6.10 12.04
CA ASP A 88 0.54 -6.43 12.34
C ASP A 88 1.50 -6.12 11.17
N ILE A 89 0.96 -5.89 9.98
CA ILE A 89 1.73 -5.44 8.80
C ILE A 89 2.25 -4.01 9.00
N PHE A 90 1.45 -3.12 9.58
CA PHE A 90 1.78 -1.70 9.71
C PHE A 90 2.18 -1.27 11.12
N THR A 91 1.65 -1.90 12.16
CA THR A 91 1.89 -1.48 13.55
C THR A 91 3.38 -1.37 13.92
N PRO A 92 4.29 -2.29 13.52
CA PRO A 92 5.71 -2.15 13.82
C PRO A 92 6.35 -0.91 13.18
N LEU A 93 5.94 -0.56 11.97
CA LEU A 93 6.43 0.65 11.28
C LEU A 93 5.87 1.92 11.93
N LEU A 94 4.59 1.94 12.28
CA LEU A 94 3.95 3.08 12.97
C LEU A 94 4.59 3.31 14.35
N ASP A 95 4.90 2.25 15.08
CA ASP A 95 5.61 2.33 16.35
C ASP A 95 7.04 2.89 16.18
N ALA A 96 7.73 2.48 15.12
CA ALA A 96 9.05 3.01 14.81
C ALA A 96 9.00 4.50 14.43
N ILE A 97 8.01 4.92 13.65
CA ILE A 97 7.79 6.34 13.32
C ILE A 97 7.48 7.13 14.59
N SER A 98 6.62 6.58 15.46
CA SER A 98 6.28 7.19 16.77
C SER A 98 7.52 7.43 17.63
N LYS A 99 8.40 6.44 17.72
CA LYS A 99 9.68 6.57 18.44
C LYS A 99 10.59 7.62 17.81
N ALA A 100 10.66 7.65 16.48
CA ALA A 100 11.54 8.57 15.76
C ALA A 100 11.08 10.04 15.86
N CYS A 101 9.77 10.31 15.85
CA CYS A 101 9.24 11.67 15.96
C CYS A 101 8.89 12.09 17.40
N GLY A 102 8.89 11.16 18.36
CA GLY A 102 8.51 11.43 19.75
C GLY A 102 7.03 11.69 19.99
N LYS A 103 6.17 11.32 19.03
CA LYS A 103 4.71 11.51 19.09
C LYS A 103 3.97 10.18 18.96
N PRO A 104 2.86 9.95 19.67
CA PRO A 104 2.04 8.78 19.48
C PRO A 104 1.35 8.84 18.12
N TYR A 105 1.08 7.68 17.50
CA TYR A 105 0.25 7.60 16.29
C TYR A 105 -1.20 7.94 16.64
N PRO A 106 -1.78 9.01 16.11
CA PRO A 106 -3.19 9.32 16.32
C PRO A 106 -4.05 8.44 15.40
N LYS A 107 -5.09 7.83 15.96
CA LYS A 107 -6.01 6.96 15.21
C LYS A 107 -7.23 7.76 14.71
N ASP A 108 -6.97 8.83 14.00
CA ASP A 108 -7.96 9.77 13.47
C ASP A 108 -7.64 10.16 12.01
N ASP A 109 -8.28 11.20 11.49
CA ASP A 109 -8.06 11.72 10.14
C ASP A 109 -7.24 13.02 10.12
N SER A 110 -6.50 13.28 11.19
CA SER A 110 -5.59 14.42 11.28
C SER A 110 -4.45 14.32 10.26
N GLN A 111 -3.85 15.47 9.92
CA GLN A 111 -2.68 15.51 9.04
C GLN A 111 -1.49 14.73 9.62
N GLU A 112 -1.38 14.67 10.94
CA GLU A 112 -0.39 13.86 11.63
C GLU A 112 -0.65 12.36 11.42
N ALA A 113 -1.88 11.88 11.59
CA ALA A 113 -2.27 10.49 11.32
C ALA A 113 -2.02 10.10 9.86
N ILE A 114 -2.39 10.98 8.93
CA ILE A 114 -2.13 10.79 7.49
C ILE A 114 -0.62 10.69 7.24
N ALA A 115 0.20 11.52 7.89
CA ALA A 115 1.65 11.48 7.74
C ALA A 115 2.24 10.12 8.19
N PHE A 116 1.82 9.61 9.33
CA PHE A 116 2.22 8.27 9.79
C PHE A 116 1.89 7.20 8.75
N ARG A 117 0.66 7.18 8.25
CA ARG A 117 0.18 6.22 7.24
C ARG A 117 0.96 6.32 5.94
N VAL A 118 1.16 7.54 5.42
CA VAL A 118 1.93 7.79 4.20
C VAL A 118 3.37 7.32 4.34
N ILE A 119 4.02 7.59 5.45
CA ILE A 119 5.42 7.17 5.67
C ILE A 119 5.51 5.65 5.73
N ALA A 120 4.68 4.98 6.52
CA ALA A 120 4.67 3.54 6.66
C ALA A 120 4.40 2.81 5.34
N ASP A 121 3.44 3.28 4.57
CA ASP A 121 3.10 2.73 3.26
C ASP A 121 4.22 2.95 2.23
N HIS A 122 4.76 4.17 2.18
CA HIS A 122 5.76 4.54 1.19
C HIS A 122 7.12 3.87 1.43
N VAL A 123 7.54 3.66 2.68
CA VAL A 123 8.79 2.95 2.96
C VAL A 123 8.71 1.51 2.48
N ARG A 124 7.58 0.84 2.65
CA ARG A 124 7.35 -0.50 2.10
C ARG A 124 7.45 -0.50 0.58
N ALA A 125 6.70 0.39 -0.09
CA ALA A 125 6.71 0.48 -1.55
C ALA A 125 8.12 0.72 -2.11
N VAL A 126 8.89 1.61 -1.49
CA VAL A 126 10.27 1.92 -1.91
C VAL A 126 11.21 0.74 -1.67
N ALA A 127 11.14 0.10 -0.49
CA ALA A 127 12.02 -1.00 -0.15
C ALA A 127 11.78 -2.23 -1.05
N PHE A 128 10.53 -2.60 -1.28
CA PHE A 128 10.19 -3.69 -2.20
C PHE A 128 10.60 -3.38 -3.65
N SER A 129 10.37 -2.14 -4.13
CA SER A 129 10.83 -1.75 -5.46
C SER A 129 12.35 -1.87 -5.62
N ILE A 130 13.12 -1.46 -4.61
CA ILE A 130 14.59 -1.60 -4.62
C ILE A 130 14.98 -3.07 -4.56
N ALA A 131 14.30 -3.89 -3.76
CA ALA A 131 14.55 -5.32 -3.66
C ALA A 131 14.33 -6.03 -5.01
N ASP A 132 13.32 -5.58 -5.78
CA ASP A 132 13.03 -6.07 -7.13
C ASP A 132 13.96 -5.45 -8.22
N GLY A 133 14.95 -4.66 -7.83
CA GLY A 133 15.94 -4.06 -8.76
C GLY A 133 15.50 -2.75 -9.40
N GLN A 134 14.37 -2.17 -8.99
CA GLN A 134 13.90 -0.87 -9.46
C GLN A 134 14.42 0.26 -8.56
N LEU A 135 15.48 0.92 -8.98
CA LEU A 135 16.14 1.95 -8.18
C LEU A 135 15.53 3.34 -8.41
N PRO A 136 15.46 4.18 -7.35
CA PRO A 136 15.08 5.59 -7.51
C PRO A 136 15.98 6.31 -8.52
N SER A 137 15.38 6.98 -9.50
CA SER A 137 16.12 7.70 -10.55
C SER A 137 15.41 8.97 -11.00
N ASN A 138 15.95 9.64 -12.03
CA ASN A 138 15.36 10.86 -12.59
C ASN A 138 14.39 10.59 -13.75
N THR A 139 14.29 9.34 -14.23
CA THR A 139 13.51 8.97 -15.42
C THR A 139 12.76 7.66 -15.20
N GLY A 140 11.74 7.40 -16.03
CA GLY A 140 11.01 6.14 -16.07
C GLY A 140 10.37 5.74 -14.72
N ALA A 141 10.32 4.43 -14.46
CA ALA A 141 9.77 3.88 -13.23
C ALA A 141 10.53 4.37 -11.97
N GLY A 142 11.83 4.52 -12.04
CA GLY A 142 12.66 5.00 -10.94
C GLY A 142 12.32 6.44 -10.50
N TYR A 143 11.81 7.27 -11.42
CA TYR A 143 11.31 8.60 -11.07
C TYR A 143 10.07 8.53 -10.16
N VAL A 144 9.17 7.58 -10.40
CA VAL A 144 7.99 7.37 -9.56
C VAL A 144 8.43 6.94 -8.16
N ILE A 145 9.35 5.98 -8.05
CA ILE A 145 9.89 5.52 -6.76
C ILE A 145 10.55 6.68 -6.00
N ARG A 146 11.34 7.50 -6.69
CA ARG A 146 11.95 8.69 -6.11
C ARG A 146 10.89 9.68 -5.59
N ARG A 147 9.79 9.90 -6.32
CA ARG A 147 8.69 10.75 -5.86
C ARG A 147 8.02 10.21 -4.61
N ILE A 148 7.80 8.89 -4.54
CA ILE A 148 7.22 8.22 -3.37
C ILE A 148 8.14 8.44 -2.15
N LEU A 149 9.44 8.19 -2.29
CA LEU A 149 10.41 8.41 -1.23
C LEU A 149 10.42 9.87 -0.74
N ARG A 150 10.50 10.84 -1.67
CA ARG A 150 10.48 12.26 -1.33
C ARG A 150 9.19 12.69 -0.65
N ARG A 151 8.05 12.08 -1.02
CA ARG A 151 6.78 12.33 -0.35
C ARG A 151 6.81 11.89 1.10
N ALA A 152 7.34 10.69 1.38
CA ALA A 152 7.49 10.21 2.75
C ALA A 152 8.36 11.15 3.61
N VAL A 153 9.52 11.56 3.09
CA VAL A 153 10.41 12.52 3.77
C VAL A 153 9.70 13.85 4.04
N ARG A 154 9.00 14.40 3.03
CA ARG A 154 8.26 15.65 3.17
C ARG A 154 7.16 15.57 4.24
N TYR A 155 6.42 14.46 4.28
CA TYR A 155 5.37 14.27 5.29
C TYR A 155 5.96 14.21 6.71
N GLY A 156 7.10 13.53 6.88
CA GLY A 156 7.82 13.50 8.15
C GLY A 156 8.24 14.89 8.62
N SER A 157 8.84 15.68 7.73
CA SER A 157 9.25 17.04 8.06
C SER A 157 8.08 17.99 8.29
N SER A 158 7.09 18.01 7.37
CA SER A 158 6.02 19.01 7.41
C SER A 158 4.99 18.79 8.53
N PHE A 159 4.71 17.54 8.91
CA PHE A 159 3.62 17.23 9.83
C PHE A 159 4.10 16.59 11.14
N LEU A 160 5.25 15.89 11.13
CA LEU A 160 5.76 15.24 12.34
C LEU A 160 6.96 15.98 12.96
N GLY A 161 7.47 17.05 12.29
CA GLY A 161 8.59 17.85 12.78
C GLY A 161 9.93 17.11 12.70
N MET A 162 10.06 16.11 11.85
CA MET A 162 11.28 15.31 11.68
C MET A 162 12.25 16.04 10.76
N ASN A 163 13.26 16.64 11.33
CA ASN A 163 14.30 17.41 10.60
C ASN A 163 15.54 16.56 10.28
N GLU A 164 15.70 15.45 10.99
CA GLU A 164 16.80 14.50 10.74
C GLU A 164 16.34 13.36 9.83
N PRO A 165 17.24 12.76 9.06
CA PRO A 165 16.95 11.61 8.22
C PRO A 165 16.51 10.39 9.04
N PHE A 166 15.37 9.80 8.68
CA PHE A 166 14.76 8.73 9.47
C PHE A 166 14.33 7.50 8.64
N ILE A 167 14.10 7.65 7.35
CA ILE A 167 13.53 6.57 6.50
C ILE A 167 14.38 5.30 6.56
N HIS A 168 15.71 5.41 6.57
CA HIS A 168 16.61 4.26 6.65
C HIS A 168 16.43 3.45 7.94
N GLN A 169 15.99 4.07 9.03
CA GLN A 169 15.70 3.36 10.29
C GLN A 169 14.46 2.46 10.13
N LEU A 170 13.48 2.90 9.35
CA LEU A 170 12.26 2.13 9.07
C LEU A 170 12.55 0.92 8.18
N VAL A 171 13.55 1.00 7.31
CA VAL A 171 14.00 -0.15 6.50
C VAL A 171 14.52 -1.29 7.39
N VAL A 172 15.16 -0.99 8.51
CA VAL A 172 15.61 -2.01 9.45
C VAL A 172 14.43 -2.74 10.09
N VAL A 173 13.37 -2.01 10.42
CA VAL A 173 12.13 -2.59 10.97
C VAL A 173 11.44 -3.47 9.93
N LEU A 174 11.35 -2.99 8.69
CA LEU A 174 10.76 -3.74 7.59
C LEU A 174 11.54 -5.01 7.27
N ASP A 175 12.87 -4.96 7.27
CA ASP A 175 13.74 -6.12 7.09
C ASP A 175 13.47 -7.17 8.18
N ALA A 176 13.44 -6.76 9.43
CA ALA A 176 13.15 -7.67 10.55
C ALA A 176 11.75 -8.31 10.47
N GLN A 177 10.78 -7.61 9.89
CA GLN A 177 9.39 -8.07 9.78
C GLN A 177 9.16 -8.97 8.55
N MET A 178 9.76 -8.64 7.41
CA MET A 178 9.37 -9.17 6.11
C MET A 178 10.39 -10.12 5.47
N SER A 179 11.68 -10.08 5.88
CA SER A 179 12.73 -10.79 5.15
C SER A 179 12.70 -12.31 5.28
N ASP A 180 12.01 -12.87 6.24
CA ASP A 180 11.81 -14.32 6.31
C ASP A 180 10.85 -14.82 5.22
N THR A 181 9.88 -13.98 4.85
CA THR A 181 8.92 -14.29 3.77
C THR A 181 9.41 -13.79 2.40
N PHE A 182 10.12 -12.65 2.40
CA PHE A 182 10.63 -11.98 1.21
C PHE A 182 12.17 -11.84 1.31
N PRO A 183 12.93 -12.91 1.02
CA PRO A 183 14.38 -12.93 1.19
C PRO A 183 15.12 -11.89 0.34
N GLU A 184 14.47 -11.36 -0.72
CA GLU A 184 14.98 -10.28 -1.57
C GLU A 184 15.23 -8.99 -0.77
N ILE A 185 14.39 -8.69 0.20
CA ILE A 185 14.56 -7.52 1.09
C ILE A 185 15.87 -7.65 1.87
N LYS A 186 16.13 -8.83 2.44
CA LYS A 186 17.37 -9.11 3.15
C LYS A 186 18.58 -9.03 2.24
N ALA A 187 18.49 -9.64 1.04
CA ALA A 187 19.57 -9.64 0.06
C ALA A 187 19.94 -8.23 -0.41
N GLN A 188 18.95 -7.35 -0.56
CA GLN A 188 19.12 -5.97 -1.03
C GLN A 188 19.10 -4.93 0.08
N ARG A 189 19.17 -5.34 1.35
CA ARG A 189 19.15 -4.44 2.51
C ARG A 189 20.16 -3.30 2.40
N GLY A 190 21.37 -3.60 1.93
CA GLY A 190 22.43 -2.60 1.75
C GLY A 190 22.03 -1.49 0.77
N LEU A 191 21.39 -1.84 -0.34
CA LEU A 191 20.84 -0.88 -1.31
C LEU A 191 19.65 -0.11 -0.73
N CYS A 192 18.73 -0.78 -0.06
CA CYS A 192 17.61 -0.12 0.59
C CYS A 192 18.08 0.95 1.58
N LEU A 193 19.06 0.62 2.43
CA LEU A 193 19.66 1.58 3.38
C LEU A 193 20.36 2.72 2.64
N LEU A 194 21.12 2.43 1.58
CA LEU A 194 21.84 3.45 0.80
C LEU A 194 20.90 4.47 0.18
N TYR A 195 19.83 4.01 -0.49
CA TYR A 195 18.90 4.89 -1.18
C TYR A 195 17.92 5.63 -0.25
N THR A 196 17.72 5.15 0.96
CA THR A 196 16.88 5.80 1.98
C THR A 196 17.67 6.62 3.00
N SER A 197 19.01 6.51 3.00
CA SER A 197 19.90 7.35 3.80
C SER A 197 20.04 8.75 3.21
N PRO A 198 20.38 9.75 4.04
CA PRO A 198 20.57 11.11 3.55
C PRO A 198 21.70 11.18 2.53
N SER A 199 21.41 11.76 1.38
CA SER A 199 22.46 12.16 0.45
C SER A 199 23.15 13.42 0.97
N PRO A 200 24.48 13.56 0.80
CA PRO A 200 25.16 14.82 1.07
C PRO A 200 24.61 16.02 0.27
N ARG A 201 23.79 15.76 -0.76
CA ARG A 201 23.08 16.79 -1.53
C ARG A 201 21.75 17.20 -0.91
N ASP A 202 21.15 16.36 -0.09
CA ASP A 202 19.85 16.65 0.57
C ASP A 202 20.03 17.41 1.90
N THR A 203 21.28 17.57 2.36
CA THR A 203 21.66 18.34 3.56
C THR A 203 22.10 19.77 3.23
N ARG A 204 22.01 20.18 1.97
CA ARG A 204 22.26 21.57 1.55
C ARG A 204 20.93 22.25 1.25
N GLU A 205 20.53 23.16 2.13
CA GLU A 205 19.57 24.22 1.84
C GLU A 205 20.04 25.09 0.69
#